data_c2780f8a618ca1fff93a9bf01bf9ede8
#
_entry.id   c2780f8a618ca1fff93a9bf01bf9ede8
#
_cell.length_a   1.000
_cell.length_b   1.000
_cell.length_c   1.000
_cell.angle_alpha   90.00
_cell.angle_beta   90.00
_cell.angle_gamma   90.00
#
_symmetry.space_group_name_H-M   'P 1'
#
loop_
_entity.id
_entity.type
_entity.pdbx_description
1 polymer ?
#
loop_
_entity_poly.entity_id
_entity_poly.type
_entity_poly.pdbx_seq_one_letter_code
_entity_poly.pdbx_strand_id
1 'polypeptide(L)'
;KIFGDTVAVKAINLSVRRHELFALLGSSGSGKSTLLRMLAGFEEVTSGRIYLDNEDITDLPPYKRPINMMFQSYALFPHMTVEQNIAFGLKQDGLPRDEINQRVHEMLELVHMQQYAKRKPHQLSGGQRQRVALARSLAKRPKLLLLDEPMGALDKKLREKMQLEVVDIIERVGVTCVMVTHDQKK
;
A
#
# COMPACT_ATOMS: atom_id res chain seq x y z
N LYS A 1 -2.66 20.88 -4.06
CA LYS A 1 -1.31 20.94 -3.49
C LYS A 1 -0.39 21.79 -4.35
N ILE A 2 0.25 22.74 -3.72
CA ILE A 2 1.19 23.66 -4.36
C ILE A 2 2.53 23.54 -3.63
N PHE A 3 3.61 23.43 -4.40
CA PHE A 3 4.99 23.46 -3.92
C PHE A 3 5.68 24.72 -4.49
N GLY A 4 5.95 25.73 -3.63
CA GLY A 4 6.41 27.02 -4.12
C GLY A 4 5.46 27.58 -5.18
N ASP A 5 5.95 27.75 -6.42
CA ASP A 5 5.14 28.24 -7.54
C ASP A 5 4.54 27.10 -8.41
N THR A 6 4.79 25.83 -8.05
CA THR A 6 4.35 24.68 -8.82
C THR A 6 3.07 24.08 -8.28
N VAL A 7 2.01 24.03 -9.09
CA VAL A 7 0.77 23.34 -8.76
C VAL A 7 0.91 21.85 -9.12
N ALA A 8 1.13 21.02 -8.10
CA ALA A 8 1.29 19.57 -8.28
C ALA A 8 -0.06 18.84 -8.37
N VAL A 9 -1.05 19.26 -7.59
CA VAL A 9 -2.42 18.73 -7.62
C VAL A 9 -3.39 19.91 -7.63
N LYS A 10 -4.20 20.02 -8.68
CA LYS A 10 -5.10 21.16 -8.92
C LYS A 10 -6.56 20.74 -8.71
N ALA A 11 -7.19 21.32 -7.68
CA ALA A 11 -8.65 21.29 -7.45
C ALA A 11 -9.33 19.93 -7.75
N ILE A 12 -8.86 18.85 -7.11
CA ILE A 12 -9.43 17.52 -7.28
C ILE A 12 -10.57 17.32 -6.28
N ASN A 13 -11.73 16.86 -6.79
CA ASN A 13 -12.81 16.29 -6.01
C ASN A 13 -12.98 14.83 -6.43
N LEU A 14 -12.77 13.90 -5.50
CA LEU A 14 -12.79 12.47 -5.76
C LEU A 14 -13.51 11.76 -4.63
N SER A 15 -14.39 10.82 -4.97
CA SER A 15 -15.01 9.92 -4.01
C SER A 15 -14.69 8.48 -4.38
N VAL A 16 -14.20 7.71 -3.42
CA VAL A 16 -13.94 6.27 -3.55
C VAL A 16 -14.87 5.53 -2.59
N ARG A 17 -15.58 4.52 -3.09
CA ARG A 17 -16.53 3.75 -2.28
C ARG A 17 -15.79 2.71 -1.44
N ARG A 18 -16.42 2.26 -0.36
CA ARG A 18 -15.90 1.13 0.43
C ARG A 18 -15.78 -0.11 -0.46
N HIS A 19 -14.72 -0.88 -0.25
CA HIS A 19 -14.39 -2.10 -0.99
C HIS A 19 -14.14 -1.89 -2.49
N GLU A 20 -13.96 -0.65 -2.93
CA GLU A 20 -13.62 -0.33 -4.31
C GLU A 20 -12.11 -0.39 -4.53
N LEU A 21 -11.70 -1.00 -5.64
CA LEU A 21 -10.35 -0.85 -6.19
C LEU A 21 -10.36 0.29 -7.22
N PHE A 22 -9.81 1.43 -6.82
CA PHE A 22 -9.75 2.63 -7.65
C PHE A 22 -8.36 2.82 -8.25
N ALA A 23 -8.26 2.80 -9.58
CA ALA A 23 -7.01 2.99 -10.30
C ALA A 23 -6.84 4.43 -10.78
N LEU A 24 -5.74 5.07 -10.36
CA LEU A 24 -5.29 6.38 -10.87
C LEU A 24 -4.34 6.16 -12.03
N LEU A 25 -4.77 6.54 -13.22
CA LEU A 25 -3.99 6.47 -14.45
C LEU A 25 -3.50 7.86 -14.86
N GLY A 26 -2.35 7.92 -15.50
CA GLY A 26 -1.81 9.16 -16.03
C GLY A 26 -0.30 9.11 -16.27
N SER A 27 0.21 10.11 -17.00
CA SER A 27 1.63 10.25 -17.29
C SER A 27 2.47 10.49 -16.02
N SER A 28 3.77 10.23 -16.11
CA SER A 28 4.72 10.61 -15.06
C SER A 28 4.64 12.12 -14.80
N GLY A 29 4.74 12.52 -13.53
CA GLY A 29 4.67 13.95 -13.16
C GLY A 29 3.27 14.55 -13.08
N SER A 30 2.19 13.77 -13.27
CA SER A 30 0.81 14.28 -13.20
C SER A 30 0.24 14.45 -11.79
N GLY A 31 1.06 14.29 -10.73
CA GLY A 31 0.65 14.50 -9.34
C GLY A 31 0.05 13.29 -8.63
N LYS A 32 0.00 12.09 -9.24
CA LYS A 32 -0.60 10.88 -8.64
C LYS A 32 0.06 10.48 -7.32
N SER A 33 1.38 10.35 -7.31
CA SER A 33 2.12 9.99 -6.08
C SER A 33 2.01 11.09 -5.02
N THR A 34 1.93 12.35 -5.41
CA THR A 34 1.66 13.46 -4.48
C THR A 34 0.28 13.31 -3.85
N LEU A 35 -0.74 12.96 -4.63
CA LEU A 35 -2.09 12.70 -4.11
C LEU A 35 -2.07 11.54 -3.12
N LEU A 36 -1.42 10.40 -3.46
CA LEU A 36 -1.30 9.28 -2.52
C LEU A 36 -0.61 9.68 -1.22
N ARG A 37 0.46 10.46 -1.30
CA ARG A 37 1.19 10.93 -0.12
C ARG A 37 0.33 11.85 0.76
N MET A 38 -0.51 12.69 0.17
CA MET A 38 -1.49 13.49 0.94
C MET A 38 -2.53 12.61 1.62
N LEU A 39 -3.06 11.58 0.94
CA LEU A 39 -3.98 10.61 1.53
C LEU A 39 -3.33 9.85 2.70
N ALA A 40 -2.08 9.45 2.56
CA ALA A 40 -1.32 8.77 3.62
C ALA A 40 -0.87 9.69 4.77
N GLY A 41 -0.92 11.01 4.58
CA GLY A 41 -0.45 12.00 5.56
C GLY A 41 1.05 12.28 5.53
N PHE A 42 1.77 11.81 4.51
CA PHE A 42 3.19 12.11 4.30
C PHE A 42 3.42 13.46 3.63
N GLU A 43 2.36 14.07 3.12
CA GLU A 43 2.39 15.39 2.49
C GLU A 43 1.18 16.21 2.96
N GLU A 44 1.42 17.44 3.37
CA GLU A 44 0.34 18.33 3.81
C GLU A 44 -0.50 18.83 2.64
N VAL A 45 -1.78 19.04 2.89
CA VAL A 45 -2.72 19.61 1.93
C VAL A 45 -2.57 21.14 1.94
N THR A 46 -2.39 21.77 0.77
CA THR A 46 -2.33 23.24 0.68
C THR A 46 -3.71 23.86 0.91
N SER A 47 -4.76 23.24 0.34
CA SER A 47 -6.16 23.64 0.54
C SER A 47 -7.09 22.46 0.27
N GLY A 48 -8.29 22.49 0.80
CA GLY A 48 -9.26 21.41 0.71
C GLY A 48 -9.18 20.45 1.91
N ARG A 49 -9.95 19.36 1.83
CA ARG A 49 -10.11 18.40 2.92
C ARG A 49 -10.07 16.97 2.42
N ILE A 50 -9.64 16.07 3.31
CA ILE A 50 -9.64 14.61 3.09
C ILE A 50 -10.50 13.97 4.16
N TYR A 51 -11.49 13.20 3.74
CA TYR A 51 -12.38 12.46 4.64
C TYR A 51 -12.21 10.96 4.45
N LEU A 52 -12.20 10.22 5.54
CA LEU A 52 -12.26 8.76 5.56
C LEU A 52 -13.39 8.31 6.47
N ASP A 53 -14.38 7.59 5.96
CA ASP A 53 -15.62 7.23 6.69
C ASP A 53 -16.30 8.44 7.37
N ASN A 54 -16.41 9.57 6.66
CA ASN A 54 -16.93 10.84 7.14
C ASN A 54 -16.10 11.53 8.26
N GLU A 55 -14.96 10.99 8.63
CA GLU A 55 -14.02 11.64 9.55
C GLU A 55 -13.03 12.50 8.75
N ASP A 56 -12.84 13.76 9.16
CA ASP A 56 -11.81 14.62 8.60
C ASP A 56 -10.42 14.18 9.07
N ILE A 57 -9.61 13.68 8.15
CA ILE A 57 -8.25 13.20 8.43
C ILE A 57 -7.17 14.13 7.89
N THR A 58 -7.56 15.31 7.39
CA THR A 58 -6.66 16.24 6.69
C THR A 58 -5.40 16.55 7.49
N ASP A 59 -5.55 16.87 8.77
CA ASP A 59 -4.47 17.28 9.66
C ASP A 59 -3.94 16.12 10.54
N LEU A 60 -4.44 14.91 10.36
CA LEU A 60 -3.93 13.74 11.09
C LEU A 60 -2.57 13.29 10.56
N PRO A 61 -1.59 13.04 11.43
CA PRO A 61 -0.31 12.48 11.03
C PRO A 61 -0.47 11.03 10.52
N PRO A 62 0.49 10.52 9.72
CA PRO A 62 0.39 9.20 9.08
C PRO A 62 0.07 8.05 10.05
N TYR A 63 0.71 8.05 11.22
CA TYR A 63 0.56 6.98 12.21
C TYR A 63 -0.82 6.94 12.89
N LYS A 64 -1.62 8.01 12.80
CA LYS A 64 -2.99 8.07 13.30
C LYS A 64 -4.04 7.75 12.24
N ARG A 65 -3.65 7.66 10.97
CA ARG A 65 -4.58 7.32 9.88
C ARG A 65 -4.72 5.80 9.77
N PRO A 66 -5.92 5.23 9.68
CA PRO A 66 -6.13 3.82 9.41
C PRO A 66 -5.87 3.48 7.93
N ILE A 67 -4.73 3.93 7.43
CA ILE A 67 -4.29 3.86 6.04
C ILE A 67 -2.90 3.24 6.01
N ASN A 68 -2.68 2.27 5.13
CA ASN A 68 -1.36 1.76 4.85
C ASN A 68 -0.97 2.06 3.41
N MET A 69 0.32 2.28 3.17
CA MET A 69 0.87 2.56 1.86
C MET A 69 1.99 1.57 1.52
N MET A 70 1.91 1.01 0.32
CA MET A 70 2.98 0.24 -0.29
C MET A 70 3.69 1.12 -1.32
N PHE A 71 4.99 1.30 -1.11
CA PHE A 71 5.84 2.13 -1.98
C PHE A 71 6.38 1.33 -3.16
N GLN A 72 6.76 2.01 -4.23
CA GLN A 72 7.35 1.44 -5.44
C GLN A 72 8.60 0.58 -5.14
N SER A 73 9.42 0.97 -4.17
CA SER A 73 10.61 0.22 -3.73
C SER A 73 10.31 -0.93 -2.77
N TYR A 74 9.02 -1.16 -2.45
CA TYR A 74 8.52 -2.08 -1.43
C TYR A 74 8.93 -1.76 0.01
N ALA A 75 10.01 -1.01 0.23
CA ALA A 75 10.53 -0.55 1.53
C ALA A 75 10.57 -1.65 2.61
N LEU A 76 10.96 -2.88 2.23
CA LEU A 76 11.14 -3.97 3.19
C LEU A 76 12.35 -3.70 4.07
N PHE A 77 12.26 -4.08 5.34
CA PHE A 77 13.38 -4.00 6.27
C PHE A 77 14.40 -5.10 5.95
N PRO A 78 15.62 -4.75 5.45
CA PRO A 78 16.55 -5.73 4.90
C PRO A 78 17.16 -6.66 5.97
N HIS A 79 17.20 -6.22 7.22
CA HIS A 79 17.72 -6.98 8.35
C HIS A 79 16.69 -7.94 8.97
N MET A 80 15.41 -7.80 8.63
CA MET A 80 14.30 -8.61 9.13
C MET A 80 13.95 -9.75 8.17
N THR A 81 13.48 -10.86 8.71
CA THR A 81 12.87 -11.95 7.92
C THR A 81 11.52 -11.52 7.35
N VAL A 82 10.95 -12.34 6.45
CA VAL A 82 9.61 -12.13 5.88
C VAL A 82 8.56 -12.03 7.00
N GLU A 83 8.52 -12.99 7.92
CA GLU A 83 7.57 -12.97 9.03
C GLU A 83 7.76 -11.76 9.95
N GLN A 84 9.01 -11.33 10.20
CA GLN A 84 9.31 -10.15 10.99
C GLN A 84 8.88 -8.86 10.30
N ASN A 85 9.03 -8.76 8.98
CA ASN A 85 8.52 -7.64 8.19
C ASN A 85 7.00 -7.52 8.31
N ILE A 86 6.27 -8.63 8.18
CA ILE A 86 4.80 -8.65 8.30
C ILE A 86 4.37 -8.30 9.73
N ALA A 87 5.05 -8.85 10.74
CA ALA A 87 4.74 -8.63 12.15
C ALA A 87 5.06 -7.21 12.65
N PHE A 88 5.90 -6.45 11.95
CA PHE A 88 6.45 -5.19 12.46
C PHE A 88 5.38 -4.20 12.91
N GLY A 89 4.41 -3.89 12.06
CA GLY A 89 3.33 -2.95 12.38
C GLY A 89 2.43 -3.44 13.52
N LEU A 90 2.17 -4.75 13.58
CA LEU A 90 1.36 -5.36 14.63
C LEU A 90 2.03 -5.25 16.00
N LYS A 91 3.36 -5.40 16.06
CA LYS A 91 4.16 -5.21 17.28
C LYS A 91 4.14 -3.74 17.73
N GLN A 92 4.21 -2.79 16.79
CA GLN A 92 4.14 -1.36 17.11
C GLN A 92 2.77 -0.97 17.69
N ASP A 93 1.71 -1.63 17.24
CA ASP A 93 0.36 -1.43 17.78
C ASP A 93 0.14 -2.14 19.14
N GLY A 94 1.14 -2.88 19.64
CA GLY A 94 1.09 -3.54 20.93
C GLY A 94 0.16 -4.74 21.01
N LEU A 95 -0.12 -5.41 19.87
CA LEU A 95 -0.98 -6.60 19.86
C LEU A 95 -0.35 -7.76 20.66
N PRO A 96 -1.18 -8.63 21.28
CA PRO A 96 -0.70 -9.86 21.93
C PRO A 96 0.07 -10.76 20.97
N ARG A 97 1.08 -11.47 21.49
CA ARG A 97 1.96 -12.34 20.71
C ARG A 97 1.20 -13.38 19.88
N ASP A 98 0.18 -13.98 20.48
CA ASP A 98 -0.61 -15.03 19.81
C ASP A 98 -1.41 -14.46 18.64
N GLU A 99 -1.98 -13.27 18.81
CA GLU A 99 -2.68 -12.57 17.72
C GLU A 99 -1.72 -12.17 16.60
N ILE A 100 -0.51 -11.69 16.93
CA ILE A 100 0.53 -11.40 15.94
C ILE A 100 0.88 -12.64 15.16
N ASN A 101 1.14 -13.77 15.82
CA ASN A 101 1.51 -15.03 15.17
C ASN A 101 0.39 -15.53 14.23
N GLN A 102 -0.84 -15.49 14.70
CA GLN A 102 -2.00 -15.85 13.87
C GLN A 102 -2.11 -14.96 12.63
N ARG A 103 -2.02 -13.64 12.82
CA ARG A 103 -2.13 -12.68 11.72
C ARG A 103 -1.00 -12.83 10.70
N VAL A 104 0.23 -13.05 11.16
CA VAL A 104 1.38 -13.33 10.29
C VAL A 104 1.15 -14.59 9.46
N HIS A 105 0.63 -15.66 10.10
CA HIS A 105 0.32 -16.91 9.41
C HIS A 105 -0.74 -16.70 8.32
N GLU A 106 -1.86 -16.04 8.64
CA GLU A 106 -2.92 -15.68 7.70
C GLU A 106 -2.37 -14.89 6.49
N MET A 107 -1.50 -13.91 6.74
CA MET A 107 -0.89 -13.10 5.69
C MET A 107 0.07 -13.90 4.81
N LEU A 108 0.87 -14.78 5.41
CA LEU A 108 1.77 -15.67 4.65
C LEU A 108 0.98 -16.62 3.73
N GLU A 109 -0.12 -17.17 4.21
CA GLU A 109 -1.01 -18.01 3.41
C GLU A 109 -1.65 -17.22 2.26
N LEU A 110 -2.17 -16.03 2.55
CA LEU A 110 -2.82 -15.16 1.58
C LEU A 110 -1.93 -14.87 0.36
N VAL A 111 -0.63 -14.66 0.60
CA VAL A 111 0.33 -14.33 -0.47
C VAL A 111 1.22 -15.51 -0.90
N HIS A 112 0.92 -16.73 -0.44
CA HIS A 112 1.66 -17.97 -0.75
C HIS A 112 3.17 -17.90 -0.45
N MET A 113 3.51 -17.38 0.74
CA MET A 113 4.90 -17.17 1.18
C MET A 113 5.31 -17.95 2.43
N GLN A 114 4.51 -18.96 2.85
CA GLN A 114 4.74 -19.72 4.09
C GLN A 114 6.16 -20.32 4.14
N GLN A 115 6.59 -20.96 3.05
CA GLN A 115 7.91 -21.60 2.98
C GLN A 115 9.09 -20.61 3.00
N TYR A 116 8.81 -19.32 2.82
CA TYR A 116 9.82 -18.26 2.81
C TYR A 116 9.83 -17.42 4.09
N ALA A 117 9.03 -17.76 5.09
CA ALA A 117 8.81 -16.98 6.32
C ALA A 117 10.12 -16.56 7.02
N LYS A 118 11.13 -17.43 7.02
CA LYS A 118 12.44 -17.22 7.66
C LYS A 118 13.48 -16.54 6.75
N ARG A 119 13.18 -16.33 5.46
CA ARG A 119 14.11 -15.66 4.53
C ARG A 119 14.13 -14.15 4.77
N LYS A 120 15.26 -13.54 4.39
CA LYS A 120 15.41 -12.07 4.35
C LYS A 120 15.15 -11.54 2.94
N PRO A 121 14.85 -10.24 2.76
CA PRO A 121 14.52 -9.65 1.46
C PRO A 121 15.54 -9.92 0.35
N HIS A 122 16.84 -9.94 0.65
CA HIS A 122 17.89 -10.23 -0.35
C HIS A 122 17.86 -11.66 -0.89
N GLN A 123 17.16 -12.57 -0.21
CA GLN A 123 17.00 -13.98 -0.61
C GLN A 123 15.72 -14.22 -1.43
N LEU A 124 15.01 -13.15 -1.81
CA LEU A 124 13.73 -13.18 -2.48
C LEU A 124 13.81 -12.61 -3.89
N SER A 125 13.01 -13.14 -4.81
CA SER A 125 12.78 -12.52 -6.12
C SER A 125 12.02 -11.19 -5.99
N GLY A 126 11.97 -10.39 -7.06
CA GLY A 126 11.20 -9.15 -7.10
C GLY A 126 9.72 -9.37 -6.78
N GLY A 127 9.08 -10.37 -7.41
CA GLY A 127 7.69 -10.71 -7.15
C GLY A 127 7.44 -11.22 -5.72
N GLN A 128 8.37 -11.98 -5.15
CA GLN A 128 8.29 -12.41 -3.75
C GLN A 128 8.39 -11.23 -2.79
N ARG A 129 9.30 -10.28 -3.03
CA ARG A 129 9.38 -9.03 -2.23
C ARG A 129 8.10 -8.22 -2.31
N GLN A 130 7.51 -8.13 -3.48
CA GLN A 130 6.21 -7.46 -3.67
C GLN A 130 5.10 -8.10 -2.83
N ARG A 131 4.98 -9.42 -2.86
CA ARG A 131 3.98 -10.16 -2.07
C ARG A 131 4.18 -9.93 -0.57
N VAL A 132 5.41 -9.93 -0.08
CA VAL A 132 5.72 -9.64 1.32
C VAL A 132 5.33 -8.20 1.70
N ALA A 133 5.61 -7.24 0.85
CA ALA A 133 5.23 -5.84 1.07
C ALA A 133 3.71 -5.66 1.10
N LEU A 134 2.98 -6.35 0.22
CA LEU A 134 1.52 -6.37 0.22
C LEU A 134 0.98 -7.00 1.50
N ALA A 135 1.48 -8.17 1.90
CA ALA A 135 1.10 -8.84 3.15
C ALA A 135 1.33 -7.95 4.37
N ARG A 136 2.50 -7.28 4.45
CA ARG A 136 2.81 -6.33 5.52
C ARG A 136 1.81 -5.17 5.56
N SER A 137 1.44 -4.64 4.40
CA SER A 137 0.50 -3.52 4.29
C SER A 137 -0.93 -3.92 4.69
N LEU A 138 -1.32 -5.18 4.47
CA LEU A 138 -2.64 -5.72 4.81
C LEU A 138 -2.74 -6.22 6.26
N ALA A 139 -1.60 -6.56 6.90
CA ALA A 139 -1.58 -7.18 8.23
C ALA A 139 -2.32 -6.37 9.30
N LYS A 140 -2.24 -5.05 9.26
CA LYS A 140 -2.93 -4.14 10.18
C LYS A 140 -4.42 -3.96 9.89
N ARG A 141 -4.97 -4.58 8.84
CA ARG A 141 -6.36 -4.41 8.38
C ARG A 141 -6.72 -2.94 8.17
N PRO A 142 -6.02 -2.21 7.29
CA PRO A 142 -6.30 -0.80 7.05
C PRO A 142 -7.70 -0.62 6.46
N LYS A 143 -8.32 0.54 6.72
CA LYS A 143 -9.56 0.94 6.04
C LYS A 143 -9.31 1.31 4.58
N LEU A 144 -8.12 1.82 4.28
CA LEU A 144 -7.68 2.19 2.94
C LEU A 144 -6.25 1.72 2.70
N LEU A 145 -6.04 0.99 1.61
CA LEU A 145 -4.73 0.60 1.10
C LEU A 145 -4.34 1.51 -0.06
N LEU A 146 -3.13 2.06 -0.01
CA LEU A 146 -2.56 2.87 -1.08
C LEU A 146 -1.40 2.12 -1.73
N LEU A 147 -1.44 1.97 -3.05
CA LEU A 147 -0.40 1.31 -3.82
C LEU A 147 0.22 2.30 -4.82
N ASP A 148 1.46 2.69 -4.59
CA ASP A 148 2.21 3.60 -5.46
C ASP A 148 3.07 2.80 -6.44
N GLU A 149 2.58 2.58 -7.65
CA GLU A 149 3.24 1.81 -8.70
C GLU A 149 3.75 0.44 -8.23
N PRO A 150 2.88 -0.42 -7.67
CA PRO A 150 3.31 -1.64 -6.97
C PRO A 150 4.06 -2.64 -7.86
N MET A 151 4.00 -2.49 -9.19
CA MET A 151 4.69 -3.34 -10.19
C MET A 151 5.87 -2.63 -10.84
N GLY A 152 6.21 -1.39 -10.44
CA GLY A 152 7.22 -0.57 -11.11
C GLY A 152 8.63 -1.17 -11.13
N ALA A 153 8.98 -1.97 -10.13
CA ALA A 153 10.29 -2.62 -9.99
C ALA A 153 10.39 -3.98 -10.70
N LEU A 154 9.33 -4.44 -11.42
CA LEU A 154 9.27 -5.75 -12.07
C LEU A 154 9.48 -5.63 -13.58
N ASP A 155 10.06 -6.69 -14.20
CA ASP A 155 10.06 -6.84 -15.65
C ASP A 155 8.65 -6.98 -16.21
N LYS A 156 8.48 -6.73 -17.52
CA LYS A 156 7.15 -6.67 -18.16
C LYS A 156 6.33 -7.94 -17.98
N LYS A 157 6.93 -9.11 -18.18
CA LYS A 157 6.22 -10.41 -18.11
C LYS A 157 5.76 -10.72 -16.69
N LEU A 158 6.64 -10.48 -15.72
CA LEU A 158 6.34 -10.67 -14.31
C LEU A 158 5.31 -9.64 -13.82
N ARG A 159 5.38 -8.41 -14.32
CA ARG A 159 4.43 -7.33 -14.00
C ARG A 159 3.00 -7.71 -14.35
N GLU A 160 2.76 -8.19 -15.58
CA GLU A 160 1.42 -8.58 -16.02
C GLU A 160 0.83 -9.69 -15.13
N LYS A 161 1.62 -10.69 -14.78
CA LYS A 161 1.21 -11.77 -13.88
C LYS A 161 0.91 -11.25 -12.47
N MET A 162 1.82 -10.47 -11.90
CA MET A 162 1.71 -9.96 -10.54
C MET A 162 0.57 -8.96 -10.38
N GLN A 163 0.21 -8.24 -11.44
CA GLN A 163 -0.93 -7.31 -11.43
C GLN A 163 -2.24 -8.06 -11.16
N LEU A 164 -2.47 -9.17 -11.84
CA LEU A 164 -3.66 -10.00 -11.63
C LEU A 164 -3.69 -10.59 -10.21
N GLU A 165 -2.55 -11.07 -9.72
CA GLU A 165 -2.45 -11.61 -8.37
C GLU A 165 -2.74 -10.56 -7.28
N VAL A 166 -2.22 -9.33 -7.44
CA VAL A 166 -2.47 -8.24 -6.49
C VAL A 166 -3.95 -7.86 -6.47
N VAL A 167 -4.58 -7.74 -7.65
CA VAL A 167 -6.02 -7.45 -7.75
C VAL A 167 -6.84 -8.54 -7.07
N ASP A 168 -6.57 -9.82 -7.35
CA ASP A 168 -7.27 -10.96 -6.74
C ASP A 168 -7.13 -10.95 -5.20
N ILE A 169 -5.95 -10.67 -4.68
CA ILE A 169 -5.72 -10.57 -3.23
C ILE A 169 -6.53 -9.42 -2.62
N ILE A 170 -6.53 -8.24 -3.25
CA ILE A 170 -7.28 -7.07 -2.78
C ILE A 170 -8.78 -7.34 -2.75
N GLU A 171 -9.30 -7.95 -3.81
CA GLU A 171 -10.73 -8.32 -3.92
C GLU A 171 -11.13 -9.36 -2.86
N ARG A 172 -10.30 -10.39 -2.65
CA ARG A 172 -10.55 -11.40 -1.59
C ARG A 172 -10.56 -10.82 -0.20
N VAL A 173 -9.65 -9.90 0.09
CA VAL A 173 -9.59 -9.22 1.39
C VAL A 173 -10.73 -8.22 1.56
N GLY A 174 -11.26 -7.68 0.46
CA GLY A 174 -12.32 -6.69 0.46
C GLY A 174 -11.89 -5.34 1.03
N VAL A 175 -10.59 -5.00 0.94
CA VAL A 175 -10.09 -3.70 1.39
C VAL A 175 -10.35 -2.64 0.32
N THR A 176 -10.69 -1.42 0.74
CA THR A 176 -10.73 -0.27 -0.17
C THR A 176 -9.31 0.06 -0.59
N CYS A 177 -9.06 0.20 -1.90
CA CYS A 177 -7.73 0.40 -2.43
C CYS A 177 -7.68 1.53 -3.46
N VAL A 178 -6.68 2.40 -3.35
CA VAL A 178 -6.31 3.36 -4.41
C VAL A 178 -4.94 2.98 -4.92
N MET A 179 -4.86 2.67 -6.21
CA MET A 179 -3.63 2.23 -6.87
C MET A 179 -3.22 3.20 -7.96
N VAL A 180 -1.97 3.63 -7.94
CA VAL A 180 -1.34 4.36 -9.05
C VAL A 180 -0.68 3.37 -9.98
N THR A 181 -0.96 3.48 -11.27
CA THR A 181 -0.32 2.68 -12.32
C THR A 181 -0.11 3.51 -13.59
N HIS A 182 0.92 3.16 -14.35
CA HIS A 182 1.18 3.73 -15.68
C HIS A 182 0.67 2.81 -16.80
N ASP A 183 0.31 1.56 -16.52
CA ASP A 183 -0.16 0.61 -17.51
C ASP A 183 -1.63 0.81 -17.83
N GLN A 184 -1.91 1.23 -19.07
CA GLN A 184 -3.25 1.43 -19.63
C GLN A 184 -3.82 0.13 -20.26
N LYS A 185 -3.50 -1.04 -19.77
CA LYS A 185 -4.15 -2.25 -20.30
C LYS A 185 -5.48 -2.46 -19.57
N LYS A 186 -6.54 -2.34 -20.37
CA LYS A 186 -7.92 -2.73 -20.07
C LYS A 186 -8.00 -4.21 -19.73
#